data_51a7ee14b0000d17a42b7b8a5c0422f1
#
_entry.id   51a7ee14b0000d17a42b7b8a5c0422f1
#
_cell.length_a   1.000
_cell.length_b   1.000
_cell.length_c   1.000
_cell.angle_alpha   90.00
_cell.angle_beta   90.00
_cell.angle_gamma   90.00
#
_symmetry.space_group_name_H-M   'P 1'
#
loop_
_entity.id
_entity.type
_entity.pdbx_description
1 polymer ?
#
loop_
_entity_poly.entity_id
_entity_poly.type
_entity_poly.pdbx_seq_one_letter_code
_entity_poly.pdbx_strand_id
1 'polypeptide(L)'
;NRCMEKSFIDEVLGAFSEGDYLLLQNEINNLPYIIDSAYAKGMKIILNPSPMDDQVLACDLSKISMFILNEVEAGQLTGEKDPAKVLASMQAKFPEAEIVLTLGAEGSVYAGKGSDPAAKIIPQKIYPCHAVDTTGAGDTYTGYFIAEYLKEQDPVRALSIASMAASIAVSREGAASAIPEREEVLQR
;
A
#
# COMPACT_ATOMS: atom_id res chain seq x y z
N ASN A 1 -1.50 -20.61 2.39
CA ASN A 1 -0.93 -19.36 2.94
C ASN A 1 -1.19 -19.17 4.44
N ARG A 2 -2.13 -19.92 5.06
CA ARG A 2 -2.49 -19.77 6.49
C ARG A 2 -1.87 -20.85 7.38
N CYS A 3 -0.62 -21.22 7.12
CA CYS A 3 0.13 -22.23 7.85
C CYS A 3 1.47 -21.70 8.38
N MET A 4 1.59 -20.39 8.55
CA MET A 4 2.82 -19.81 9.11
C MET A 4 2.86 -20.04 10.62
N GLU A 5 3.92 -20.66 11.09
CA GLU A 5 4.19 -20.85 12.51
C GLU A 5 5.01 -19.68 13.06
N LYS A 6 4.83 -19.36 14.35
CA LYS A 6 5.56 -18.26 14.99
C LYS A 6 7.07 -18.47 14.95
N SER A 7 7.54 -19.71 15.11
CA SER A 7 8.97 -20.06 15.00
C SER A 7 9.56 -19.69 13.63
N PHE A 8 8.79 -19.94 12.55
CA PHE A 8 9.21 -19.56 11.21
C PHE A 8 9.21 -18.02 11.01
N ILE A 9 8.19 -17.34 11.57
CA ILE A 9 8.15 -15.86 11.55
C ILE A 9 9.37 -15.30 12.27
N ASP A 10 9.72 -15.83 13.44
CA ASP A 10 10.87 -15.38 14.22
C ASP A 10 12.19 -15.62 13.48
N GLU A 11 12.33 -16.76 12.81
CA GLU A 11 13.48 -17.09 11.96
C GLU A 11 13.62 -16.08 10.82
N VAL A 12 12.53 -15.85 10.07
CA VAL A 12 12.53 -14.88 8.96
C VAL A 12 12.86 -13.48 9.44
N LEU A 13 12.15 -12.99 10.46
CA LEU A 13 12.39 -11.65 11.00
C LEU A 13 13.78 -11.53 11.65
N GLY A 14 14.37 -12.65 12.08
CA GLY A 14 15.74 -12.72 12.60
C GLY A 14 16.81 -12.22 11.62
N ALA A 15 16.55 -12.34 10.31
CA ALA A 15 17.46 -11.89 9.25
C ALA A 15 17.39 -10.37 8.95
N PHE A 16 16.44 -9.65 9.56
CA PHE A 16 16.20 -8.22 9.32
C PHE A 16 16.51 -7.37 10.55
N SER A 17 16.70 -6.08 10.32
CA SER A 17 17.18 -5.11 11.32
C SER A 17 16.28 -3.87 11.38
N GLU A 18 16.57 -2.98 12.32
CA GLU A 18 15.96 -1.65 12.40
C GLU A 18 16.11 -0.89 11.07
N GLY A 19 15.03 -0.28 10.63
CA GLY A 19 14.95 0.48 9.38
C GLY A 19 14.63 -0.33 8.14
N ASP A 20 14.71 -1.67 8.19
CA ASP A 20 14.26 -2.52 7.09
C ASP A 20 12.74 -2.40 6.89
N TYR A 21 12.28 -2.65 5.66
CA TYR A 21 10.87 -2.57 5.32
C TYR A 21 10.22 -3.94 5.26
N LEU A 22 9.03 -4.03 5.83
CA LEU A 22 8.16 -5.20 5.75
C LEU A 22 6.87 -4.84 5.02
N LEU A 23 6.64 -5.43 3.84
CA LEU A 23 5.37 -5.33 3.13
C LEU A 23 4.47 -6.50 3.53
N LEU A 24 3.26 -6.18 3.98
CA LEU A 24 2.23 -7.15 4.36
C LEU A 24 0.95 -6.93 3.56
N GLN A 25 0.32 -8.04 3.18
CA GLN A 25 -1.08 -8.14 2.77
C GLN A 25 -1.80 -9.10 3.70
N ASN A 26 -3.14 -9.10 3.68
CA ASN A 26 -3.94 -10.04 4.50
C ASN A 26 -4.09 -11.42 3.83
N GLU A 27 -3.01 -11.98 3.34
CA GLU A 27 -2.95 -13.27 2.64
C GLU A 27 -2.44 -14.41 3.55
N ILE A 28 -1.86 -14.08 4.70
CA ILE A 28 -1.25 -15.02 5.64
C ILE A 28 -1.89 -14.94 7.03
N ASN A 29 -1.67 -15.95 7.86
CA ASN A 29 -2.08 -15.92 9.26
C ASN A 29 -1.05 -15.23 10.16
N ASN A 30 -1.42 -15.03 11.43
CA ASN A 30 -0.56 -14.42 12.47
C ASN A 30 -0.16 -12.97 12.20
N LEU A 31 -0.95 -12.20 11.42
CA LEU A 31 -0.66 -10.79 11.14
C LEU A 31 -0.38 -9.96 12.41
N PRO A 32 -1.18 -10.04 13.50
CA PRO A 32 -0.88 -9.30 14.72
C PRO A 32 0.51 -9.61 15.26
N TYR A 33 0.88 -10.90 15.31
CA TYR A 33 2.20 -11.32 15.79
C TYR A 33 3.35 -10.81 14.90
N ILE A 34 3.18 -10.85 13.58
CA ILE A 34 4.18 -10.36 12.62
C ILE A 34 4.38 -8.86 12.78
N ILE A 35 3.28 -8.09 12.87
CA ILE A 35 3.32 -6.63 13.05
C ILE A 35 4.02 -6.28 14.37
N ASP A 36 3.64 -6.94 15.47
CA ASP A 36 4.22 -6.68 16.79
C ASP A 36 5.72 -6.98 16.81
N SER A 37 6.12 -8.13 16.24
CA SER A 37 7.52 -8.56 16.21
C SER A 37 8.38 -7.65 15.32
N ALA A 38 7.88 -7.25 14.15
CA ALA A 38 8.59 -6.34 13.24
C ALA A 38 8.72 -4.93 13.84
N TYR A 39 7.64 -4.43 14.46
CA TYR A 39 7.65 -3.13 15.14
C TYR A 39 8.66 -3.11 16.30
N ALA A 40 8.70 -4.17 17.13
CA ALA A 40 9.65 -4.29 18.22
C ALA A 40 11.11 -4.31 17.76
N LYS A 41 11.38 -4.70 16.52
CA LYS A 41 12.70 -4.65 15.87
C LYS A 41 13.02 -3.29 15.23
N GLY A 42 12.10 -2.33 15.25
CA GLY A 42 12.27 -1.03 14.59
C GLY A 42 12.13 -1.08 13.07
N MET A 43 11.52 -2.12 12.52
CA MET A 43 11.23 -2.21 11.10
C MET A 43 10.11 -1.25 10.70
N LYS A 44 10.12 -0.81 9.46
CA LYS A 44 9.05 0.01 8.86
C LYS A 44 8.02 -0.90 8.19
N ILE A 45 6.77 -0.84 8.63
CA ILE A 45 5.72 -1.72 8.17
C ILE A 45 4.84 -1.01 7.15
N ILE A 46 4.75 -1.57 5.95
CA ILE A 46 3.84 -1.16 4.89
C ILE A 46 2.72 -2.19 4.84
N LEU A 47 1.48 -1.73 4.98
CA LEU A 47 0.31 -2.60 4.96
C LEU A 47 -0.59 -2.27 3.77
N ASN A 48 -0.81 -3.27 2.91
CA ASN A 48 -1.94 -3.32 2.00
C ASN A 48 -2.96 -4.29 2.62
N PRO A 49 -4.07 -3.80 3.22
CA PRO A 49 -4.96 -4.63 4.03
C PRO A 49 -5.91 -5.52 3.21
N SER A 50 -5.61 -5.75 1.95
CA SER A 50 -6.45 -6.54 1.04
C SER A 50 -6.28 -8.06 1.25
N PRO A 51 -7.38 -8.82 1.35
CA PRO A 51 -8.75 -8.37 1.59
C PRO A 51 -8.95 -7.91 3.05
N MET A 52 -9.73 -6.86 3.26
CA MET A 52 -10.03 -6.38 4.62
C MET A 52 -10.94 -7.36 5.33
N ASP A 53 -10.53 -7.84 6.52
CA ASP A 53 -11.31 -8.71 7.39
C ASP A 53 -11.00 -8.48 8.88
N ASP A 54 -11.62 -9.31 9.76
CA ASP A 54 -11.44 -9.22 11.20
C ASP A 54 -10.00 -9.46 11.67
N GLN A 55 -9.16 -10.15 10.87
CA GLN A 55 -7.75 -10.34 11.22
C GLN A 55 -6.96 -9.04 11.13
N VAL A 56 -7.22 -8.23 10.10
CA VAL A 56 -6.62 -6.89 9.97
C VAL A 56 -7.09 -5.99 11.10
N LEU A 57 -8.40 -6.03 11.42
CA LEU A 57 -8.98 -5.22 12.50
C LEU A 57 -8.46 -5.61 13.90
N ALA A 58 -8.00 -6.85 14.07
CA ALA A 58 -7.38 -7.33 15.32
C ALA A 58 -5.91 -6.87 15.48
N CYS A 59 -5.29 -6.29 14.45
CA CYS A 59 -3.94 -5.79 14.52
C CYS A 59 -3.87 -4.44 15.22
N ASP A 60 -2.74 -4.15 15.87
CA ASP A 60 -2.42 -2.81 16.32
C ASP A 60 -1.93 -1.96 15.11
N LEU A 61 -2.89 -1.37 14.41
CA LEU A 61 -2.63 -0.59 13.21
C LEU A 61 -1.86 0.72 13.47
N SER A 62 -1.70 1.14 14.73
CA SER A 62 -0.86 2.30 15.08
C SER A 62 0.63 2.07 14.83
N LYS A 63 1.05 0.81 14.65
CA LYS A 63 2.42 0.40 14.33
C LYS A 63 2.76 0.45 12.84
N ILE A 64 1.77 0.71 12.01
CA ILE A 64 1.96 0.77 10.55
C ILE A 64 2.64 2.10 10.17
N SER A 65 3.67 2.01 9.36
CA SER A 65 4.42 3.18 8.86
C SER A 65 3.80 3.75 7.58
N MET A 66 3.16 2.90 6.77
CA MET A 66 2.50 3.29 5.53
C MET A 66 1.33 2.36 5.21
N PHE A 67 0.21 2.94 4.83
CA PHE A 67 -0.93 2.23 4.27
C PHE A 67 -0.97 2.42 2.76
N ILE A 68 -1.19 1.33 2.01
CA ILE A 68 -1.54 1.38 0.59
C ILE A 68 -2.85 0.61 0.44
N LEU A 69 -3.96 1.32 0.20
CA LEU A 69 -5.29 0.73 0.27
C LEU A 69 -6.23 1.44 -0.71
N ASN A 70 -7.30 0.75 -1.07
CA ASN A 70 -8.33 1.33 -1.90
C ASN A 70 -9.44 2.01 -1.07
N GLU A 71 -10.35 2.70 -1.76
CA GLU A 71 -11.47 3.43 -1.13
C GLU A 71 -12.42 2.53 -0.31
N VAL A 72 -12.57 1.25 -0.72
CA VAL A 72 -13.43 0.29 0.00
C VAL A 72 -12.79 -0.09 1.34
N GLU A 73 -11.53 -0.46 1.32
CA GLU A 73 -10.76 -0.83 2.51
C GLU A 73 -10.62 0.35 3.48
N ALA A 74 -10.31 1.52 2.94
CA ALA A 74 -10.22 2.75 3.73
C ALA A 74 -11.57 3.14 4.32
N GLY A 75 -12.66 2.96 3.56
CA GLY A 75 -14.03 3.14 4.04
C GLY A 75 -14.38 2.19 5.19
N GLN A 76 -13.93 0.94 5.14
CA GLN A 76 -14.14 -0.03 6.23
C GLN A 76 -13.36 0.35 7.50
N LEU A 77 -12.18 0.94 7.37
CA LEU A 77 -11.39 1.42 8.52
C LEU A 77 -11.93 2.72 9.13
N THR A 78 -12.51 3.59 8.32
CA THR A 78 -12.90 4.94 8.74
C THR A 78 -14.39 5.11 8.98
N GLY A 79 -15.22 4.31 8.30
CA GLY A 79 -16.67 4.49 8.24
C GLY A 79 -17.10 5.59 7.24
N GLU A 80 -16.15 6.20 6.53
CA GLU A 80 -16.38 7.27 5.58
C GLU A 80 -16.47 6.74 4.13
N LYS A 81 -17.11 7.52 3.25
CA LYS A 81 -17.24 7.18 1.81
C LYS A 81 -16.63 8.24 0.90
N ASP A 82 -16.57 9.46 1.37
CA ASP A 82 -15.98 10.57 0.63
C ASP A 82 -14.44 10.49 0.74
N PRO A 83 -13.69 10.45 -0.37
CA PRO A 83 -12.24 10.28 -0.33
C PRO A 83 -11.48 11.31 0.52
N ALA A 84 -11.93 12.56 0.53
CA ALA A 84 -11.30 13.58 1.35
C ALA A 84 -11.55 13.36 2.85
N LYS A 85 -12.76 12.92 3.22
CA LYS A 85 -13.09 12.55 4.60
C LYS A 85 -12.38 11.28 5.03
N VAL A 86 -12.30 10.28 4.14
CA VAL A 86 -11.53 9.06 4.35
C VAL A 86 -10.08 9.42 4.69
N LEU A 87 -9.45 10.27 3.88
CA LEU A 87 -8.06 10.65 4.07
C LEU A 87 -7.84 11.39 5.39
N ALA A 88 -8.69 12.37 5.70
CA ALA A 88 -8.65 13.12 6.95
C ALA A 88 -8.84 12.19 8.17
N SER A 89 -9.77 11.24 8.09
CA SER A 89 -10.02 10.26 9.15
C SER A 89 -8.85 9.30 9.33
N MET A 90 -8.22 8.85 8.24
CA MET A 90 -7.03 8.01 8.29
C MET A 90 -5.85 8.75 8.94
N GLN A 91 -5.58 10.00 8.54
CA GLN A 91 -4.52 10.82 9.14
C GLN A 91 -4.77 11.08 10.63
N ALA A 92 -6.02 11.33 11.02
CA ALA A 92 -6.38 11.50 12.43
C ALA A 92 -6.19 10.23 13.26
N LYS A 93 -6.52 9.06 12.70
CA LYS A 93 -6.35 7.75 13.36
C LYS A 93 -4.90 7.29 13.41
N PHE A 94 -4.12 7.56 12.36
CA PHE A 94 -2.76 7.07 12.17
C PHE A 94 -1.79 8.21 11.81
N PRO A 95 -1.56 9.17 12.72
CA PRO A 95 -0.79 10.38 12.42
C PRO A 95 0.68 10.11 12.08
N GLU A 96 1.22 8.96 12.49
CA GLU A 96 2.60 8.56 12.20
C GLU A 96 2.74 7.75 10.90
N ALA A 97 1.62 7.45 10.24
CA ALA A 97 1.61 6.70 8.99
C ALA A 97 1.49 7.61 7.76
N GLU A 98 2.13 7.21 6.69
CA GLU A 98 1.88 7.71 5.34
C GLU A 98 0.70 6.93 4.73
N ILE A 99 -0.08 7.56 3.87
CA ILE A 99 -1.26 6.96 3.29
C ILE A 99 -1.22 7.10 1.77
N VAL A 100 -1.36 6.00 1.06
CA VAL A 100 -1.60 5.95 -0.38
C VAL A 100 -2.99 5.38 -0.59
N LEU A 101 -3.92 6.22 -1.01
CA LEU A 101 -5.30 5.86 -1.29
C LEU A 101 -5.50 5.73 -2.79
N THR A 102 -5.81 4.52 -3.27
CA THR A 102 -6.15 4.29 -4.68
C THR A 102 -7.65 4.44 -4.90
N LEU A 103 -8.04 5.10 -6.00
CA LEU A 103 -9.41 5.52 -6.32
C LEU A 103 -9.85 4.95 -7.69
N GLY A 104 -9.32 3.80 -8.08
CA GLY A 104 -9.62 3.17 -9.35
C GLY A 104 -9.39 4.10 -10.54
N ALA A 105 -10.42 4.36 -11.32
CA ALA A 105 -10.34 5.22 -12.51
C ALA A 105 -10.09 6.71 -12.19
N GLU A 106 -10.25 7.13 -10.95
CA GLU A 106 -9.98 8.51 -10.53
C GLU A 106 -8.50 8.75 -10.17
N GLY A 107 -7.71 7.67 -10.08
CA GLY A 107 -6.29 7.73 -9.81
C GLY A 107 -5.93 7.37 -8.38
N SER A 108 -5.12 8.17 -7.72
CA SER A 108 -4.68 7.94 -6.35
C SER A 108 -4.31 9.23 -5.64
N VAL A 109 -4.22 9.16 -4.33
CA VAL A 109 -3.81 10.29 -3.48
C VAL A 109 -2.81 9.79 -2.45
N TYR A 110 -1.69 10.50 -2.31
CA TYR A 110 -0.76 10.32 -1.20
C TYR A 110 -1.02 11.39 -0.13
N ALA A 111 -1.00 10.99 1.12
CA ALA A 111 -0.94 11.87 2.26
C ALA A 111 0.26 11.53 3.14
N GLY A 112 1.09 12.54 3.41
CA GLY A 112 2.23 12.42 4.32
C GLY A 112 1.79 12.29 5.78
N LYS A 113 2.77 12.04 6.65
CA LYS A 113 2.56 11.97 8.10
C LYS A 113 2.05 13.28 8.67
N GLY A 114 1.29 13.19 9.75
CA GLY A 114 0.77 14.31 10.50
C GLY A 114 -0.74 14.41 10.44
N SER A 115 -1.32 15.06 11.43
CA SER A 115 -2.76 15.30 11.55
C SER A 115 -3.22 16.60 10.89
N ASP A 116 -2.31 17.38 10.31
CA ASP A 116 -2.67 18.59 9.56
C ASP A 116 -3.22 18.18 8.19
N PRO A 117 -4.51 18.43 7.90
CA PRO A 117 -5.11 18.12 6.59
C PRO A 117 -4.44 18.85 5.41
N ALA A 118 -3.64 19.89 5.67
CA ALA A 118 -2.85 20.58 4.66
C ALA A 118 -1.47 19.94 4.44
N ALA A 119 -1.06 18.97 5.26
CA ALA A 119 0.22 18.31 5.13
C ALA A 119 0.26 17.41 3.88
N LYS A 120 0.94 17.90 2.86
CA LYS A 120 1.33 17.17 1.63
C LYS A 120 0.30 16.15 1.12
N ILE A 121 -0.87 16.63 0.70
CA ILE A 121 -1.80 15.83 -0.10
C ILE A 121 -1.38 15.96 -1.56
N ILE A 122 -1.02 14.84 -2.18
CA ILE A 122 -0.54 14.79 -3.56
C ILE A 122 -1.48 13.89 -4.36
N PRO A 123 -2.35 14.47 -5.20
CA PRO A 123 -3.18 13.68 -6.10
C PRO A 123 -2.39 13.25 -7.34
N GLN A 124 -2.68 12.06 -7.84
CA GLN A 124 -2.19 11.52 -9.09
C GLN A 124 -3.37 11.00 -9.91
N LYS A 125 -3.54 11.52 -11.12
CA LYS A 125 -4.52 11.00 -12.07
C LYS A 125 -4.00 9.74 -12.75
N ILE A 126 -4.93 8.92 -13.26
CA ILE A 126 -4.55 7.79 -14.13
C ILE A 126 -3.94 8.30 -15.44
N TYR A 127 -3.12 7.47 -16.05
CA TYR A 127 -2.74 7.65 -17.45
C TYR A 127 -3.83 7.00 -18.35
N PRO A 128 -4.26 7.69 -19.42
CA PRO A 128 -5.30 7.17 -20.30
C PRO A 128 -4.92 5.83 -20.89
N CYS A 129 -5.77 4.83 -20.72
CA CYS A 129 -5.59 3.50 -21.29
C CYS A 129 -6.96 2.89 -21.63
N HIS A 130 -6.96 1.87 -22.48
CA HIS A 130 -8.13 1.04 -22.72
C HIS A 130 -8.07 -0.14 -21.74
N ALA A 131 -8.95 -0.16 -20.74
CA ALA A 131 -8.98 -1.24 -19.77
C ALA A 131 -9.52 -2.53 -20.40
N VAL A 132 -8.74 -3.60 -20.29
CA VAL A 132 -9.05 -4.96 -20.76
C VAL A 132 -9.30 -5.88 -19.55
N ASP A 133 -8.36 -5.88 -18.59
CA ASP A 133 -8.44 -6.69 -17.37
C ASP A 133 -7.85 -5.91 -16.20
N THR A 134 -8.60 -5.79 -15.10
CA THR A 134 -8.16 -5.07 -13.90
C THR A 134 -7.50 -5.95 -12.85
N THR A 135 -7.36 -7.26 -13.13
CA THR A 135 -6.75 -8.23 -12.21
C THR A 135 -5.29 -7.86 -11.94
N GLY A 136 -4.91 -7.76 -10.67
CA GLY A 136 -3.55 -7.43 -10.27
C GLY A 136 -3.14 -5.97 -10.46
N ALA A 137 -4.06 -5.08 -10.85
CA ALA A 137 -3.75 -3.65 -11.02
C ALA A 137 -3.28 -3.00 -9.70
N GLY A 138 -3.94 -3.32 -8.60
CA GLY A 138 -3.57 -2.86 -7.26
C GLY A 138 -2.20 -3.38 -6.82
N ASP A 139 -1.89 -4.64 -7.09
CA ASP A 139 -0.60 -5.24 -6.76
C ASP A 139 0.52 -4.63 -7.60
N THR A 140 0.26 -4.43 -8.91
CA THR A 140 1.19 -3.73 -9.82
C THR A 140 1.47 -2.31 -9.31
N TYR A 141 0.41 -1.57 -8.97
CA TYR A 141 0.53 -0.22 -8.41
C TYR A 141 1.36 -0.22 -7.13
N THR A 142 1.02 -1.10 -6.18
CA THR A 142 1.71 -1.22 -4.89
C THR A 142 3.20 -1.55 -5.07
N GLY A 143 3.52 -2.53 -5.90
CA GLY A 143 4.91 -2.93 -6.17
C GLY A 143 5.73 -1.79 -6.77
N TYR A 144 5.21 -1.11 -7.80
CA TYR A 144 5.88 0.01 -8.44
C TYR A 144 6.01 1.22 -7.52
N PHE A 145 4.95 1.55 -6.76
CA PHE A 145 4.99 2.66 -5.80
C PHE A 145 6.11 2.44 -4.78
N ILE A 146 6.13 1.28 -4.12
CA ILE A 146 7.14 0.98 -3.10
C ILE A 146 8.55 0.99 -3.71
N ALA A 147 8.74 0.33 -4.85
CA ALA A 147 10.04 0.24 -5.50
C ALA A 147 10.64 1.61 -5.87
N GLU A 148 9.83 2.56 -6.32
CA GLU A 148 10.29 3.91 -6.63
C GLU A 148 10.40 4.79 -5.36
N TYR A 149 9.43 4.69 -4.45
CA TYR A 149 9.42 5.48 -3.23
C TYR A 149 10.63 5.20 -2.33
N LEU A 150 11.01 3.94 -2.19
CA LEU A 150 12.15 3.57 -1.33
C LEU A 150 13.51 4.05 -1.87
N LYS A 151 13.62 4.39 -3.16
CA LYS A 151 14.87 4.90 -3.74
C LYS A 151 15.16 6.35 -3.34
N GLU A 152 14.17 7.21 -3.46
CA GLU A 152 14.35 8.65 -3.38
C GLU A 152 13.46 9.33 -2.33
N GLN A 153 12.53 8.60 -1.71
CA GLN A 153 11.52 9.13 -0.80
C GLN A 153 10.69 10.26 -1.45
N ASP A 154 10.51 10.18 -2.78
CA ASP A 154 9.73 11.13 -3.57
C ASP A 154 8.36 10.54 -3.90
N PRO A 155 7.29 10.94 -3.20
CA PRO A 155 5.95 10.44 -3.46
C PRO A 155 5.38 10.89 -4.80
N VAL A 156 5.79 12.05 -5.33
CA VAL A 156 5.29 12.53 -6.64
C VAL A 156 5.74 11.59 -7.74
N ARG A 157 7.03 11.29 -7.76
CA ARG A 157 7.62 10.35 -8.73
C ARG A 157 7.04 8.94 -8.57
N ALA A 158 6.97 8.45 -7.33
CA ALA A 158 6.46 7.12 -7.04
C ALA A 158 4.99 6.93 -7.49
N LEU A 159 4.12 7.91 -7.22
CA LEU A 159 2.73 7.92 -7.68
C LEU A 159 2.63 7.89 -9.21
N SER A 160 3.42 8.73 -9.89
CA SER A 160 3.43 8.81 -11.36
C SER A 160 3.82 7.48 -11.98
N ILE A 161 4.93 6.88 -11.55
CA ILE A 161 5.43 5.60 -12.06
C ILE A 161 4.45 4.45 -11.76
N ALA A 162 3.91 4.38 -10.54
CA ALA A 162 2.93 3.38 -10.16
C ALA A 162 1.64 3.48 -10.98
N SER A 163 1.15 4.71 -11.20
CA SER A 163 -0.04 4.95 -12.01
C SER A 163 0.18 4.56 -13.47
N MET A 164 1.36 4.86 -14.05
CA MET A 164 1.72 4.44 -15.40
C MET A 164 1.78 2.91 -15.51
N ALA A 165 2.47 2.25 -14.57
CA ALA A 165 2.57 0.80 -14.57
C ALA A 165 1.20 0.11 -14.45
N ALA A 166 0.33 0.59 -13.56
CA ALA A 166 -1.03 0.08 -13.43
C ALA A 166 -1.85 0.30 -14.72
N SER A 167 -1.71 1.47 -15.37
CA SER A 167 -2.40 1.75 -16.64
C SER A 167 -1.96 0.81 -17.77
N ILE A 168 -0.69 0.42 -17.82
CA ILE A 168 -0.19 -0.57 -18.76
C ILE A 168 -0.74 -1.96 -18.41
N ALA A 169 -0.69 -2.35 -17.15
CA ALA A 169 -1.16 -3.65 -16.68
C ALA A 169 -2.64 -3.87 -17.03
N VAL A 170 -3.52 -2.91 -16.71
CA VAL A 170 -4.96 -3.04 -17.00
C VAL A 170 -5.28 -3.05 -18.50
N SER A 171 -4.37 -2.65 -19.38
CA SER A 171 -4.53 -2.72 -20.82
C SER A 171 -4.22 -4.10 -21.44
N ARG A 172 -3.90 -5.09 -20.59
CA ARG A 172 -3.50 -6.45 -20.97
C ARG A 172 -4.35 -7.48 -20.23
N GLU A 173 -4.46 -8.69 -20.81
CA GLU A 173 -5.08 -9.82 -20.14
C GLU A 173 -4.14 -10.45 -19.12
N GLY A 174 -4.70 -10.87 -17.99
CA GLY A 174 -4.01 -11.60 -16.93
C GLY A 174 -3.49 -10.73 -15.79
N ALA A 175 -2.96 -11.39 -14.76
CA ALA A 175 -2.42 -10.72 -13.56
C ALA A 175 -0.89 -10.55 -13.66
N ALA A 176 -0.11 -11.56 -13.26
CA ALA A 176 1.35 -11.45 -13.24
C ALA A 176 1.96 -11.26 -14.65
N SER A 177 1.35 -11.85 -15.70
CA SER A 177 1.78 -11.69 -17.09
C SER A 177 1.51 -10.30 -17.67
N ALA A 178 0.59 -9.55 -17.06
CA ALA A 178 0.23 -8.20 -17.51
C ALA A 178 1.16 -7.12 -16.93
N ILE A 179 1.92 -7.44 -15.86
CA ILE A 179 2.83 -6.49 -15.21
C ILE A 179 3.90 -6.05 -16.22
N PRO A 180 4.03 -4.73 -16.51
CA PRO A 180 5.06 -4.25 -17.44
C PRO A 180 6.47 -4.37 -16.85
N GLU A 181 7.46 -4.44 -17.73
CA GLU A 181 8.85 -4.25 -17.34
C GLU A 181 9.14 -2.77 -17.04
N ARG A 182 10.11 -2.51 -16.16
CA ARG A 182 10.43 -1.14 -15.73
C ARG A 182 10.80 -0.21 -16.88
N GLU A 183 11.57 -0.71 -17.84
CA GLU A 183 11.99 0.03 -19.03
C GLU A 183 10.78 0.50 -19.85
N GLU A 184 9.76 -0.33 -19.98
CA GLU A 184 8.53 0.04 -20.69
C GLU A 184 7.79 1.18 -19.98
N VAL A 185 7.70 1.13 -18.65
CA VAL A 185 7.05 2.18 -17.86
C VAL A 185 7.75 3.53 -18.00
N LEU A 186 9.09 3.52 -18.06
CA LEU A 186 9.91 4.74 -18.14
C LEU A 186 9.96 5.36 -19.54
N GLN A 187 9.55 4.63 -20.59
CA GLN A 187 9.53 5.13 -21.97
C GLN A 187 8.22 5.82 -22.36
N ARG A 188 7.22 5.79 -21.49
CA ARG A 188 5.90 6.41 -21.69
C ARG A 188 5.73 7.66 -20.84
#